data_c7443d5a51c683ab71dcb75a93ef70aa
#
_entry.id   c7443d5a51c683ab71dcb75a93ef70aa
#
_cell.length_a   1.000
_cell.length_b   1.000
_cell.length_c   1.000
_cell.angle_alpha   90.00
_cell.angle_beta   90.00
_cell.angle_gamma   90.00
#
_symmetry.space_group_name_H-M   'P 1'
#
loop_
_entity.id
_entity.type
_entity.pdbx_description
1 polymer ?
#
loop_
_entity_poly.entity_id
_entity_poly.type
_entity_poly.pdbx_seq_one_letter_code
_entity_poly.pdbx_strand_id
1 'polypeptide(L)'
;INAKDFALVSSHEFKNLKVRTALDKKSKQIGLMNVKKIKDYDGMLFLYSEPIKVSIWMQNTIIPLDVIFIDKRKKISSIQNGIPYSTKLLSSSVNVVAVLEIPRGCSKKLKIKIGDQINWILKKKREIKNITYYYC
;
A
#
# COMPACT_ATOMS: atom_id res chain seq x y z
N ILE A 1 21.36 -5.62 -0.46
CA ILE A 1 20.60 -5.66 -1.70
C ILE A 1 20.06 -4.28 -2.01
N ASN A 2 19.75 -4.04 -3.26
CA ASN A 2 19.39 -2.73 -3.77
C ASN A 2 17.89 -2.41 -3.64
N ALA A 3 17.21 -3.02 -2.69
CA ALA A 3 15.81 -2.74 -2.49
C ALA A 3 15.60 -1.28 -2.08
N LYS A 4 14.57 -0.66 -2.60
CA LYS A 4 14.18 0.67 -2.17
C LYS A 4 13.37 0.57 -0.89
N ASP A 5 13.65 1.42 0.06
CA ASP A 5 12.99 1.41 1.37
C ASP A 5 11.59 1.97 1.32
N PHE A 6 11.34 2.89 0.41
CA PHE A 6 10.11 3.66 0.34
C PHE A 6 9.61 3.79 -1.09
N ALA A 7 8.34 4.11 -1.20
CA ALA A 7 7.75 4.56 -2.45
C ALA A 7 7.04 5.89 -2.21
N LEU A 8 7.06 6.74 -3.20
CA LEU A 8 6.26 7.95 -3.23
C LEU A 8 5.09 7.69 -4.16
N VAL A 9 3.90 7.64 -3.58
CA VAL A 9 2.67 7.27 -4.26
C VAL A 9 1.90 8.53 -4.62
N SER A 10 1.33 8.58 -5.82
CA SER A 10 0.60 9.74 -6.30
C SER A 10 -0.61 9.33 -7.13
N SER A 11 -1.62 10.18 -7.15
CA SER A 11 -2.77 10.12 -8.06
C SER A 11 -3.02 11.52 -8.59
N HIS A 12 -4.13 11.71 -9.33
CA HIS A 12 -4.53 13.05 -9.75
C HIS A 12 -4.97 13.95 -8.60
N GLU A 13 -5.23 13.38 -7.41
CA GLU A 13 -5.71 14.13 -6.25
C GLU A 13 -4.62 14.43 -5.22
N PHE A 14 -3.54 13.66 -5.20
CA PHE A 14 -2.47 13.85 -4.22
C PHE A 14 -1.12 13.44 -4.80
N LYS A 15 -0.04 13.99 -4.22
CA LYS A 15 1.32 13.66 -4.62
C LYS A 15 2.18 13.32 -3.41
N ASN A 16 3.10 12.38 -3.62
CA ASN A 16 4.16 12.07 -2.68
C ASN A 16 3.66 11.58 -1.33
N LEU A 17 2.69 10.66 -1.33
CA LEU A 17 2.37 9.89 -0.15
C LEU A 17 3.53 8.93 0.10
N LYS A 18 4.23 9.09 1.20
CA LYS A 18 5.38 8.25 1.53
C LYS A 18 4.93 6.97 2.21
N VAL A 19 5.25 5.84 1.60
CA VAL A 19 4.92 4.52 2.14
C VAL A 19 6.16 3.64 2.14
N ARG A 20 6.19 2.62 2.99
CA ARG A 20 7.21 1.60 2.95
C ARG A 20 6.90 0.62 1.82
N THR A 21 7.91 -0.13 1.40
CA THR A 21 7.74 -1.11 0.34
C THR A 21 7.85 -2.54 0.87
N ALA A 22 7.11 -3.45 0.25
CA ALA A 22 7.25 -4.89 0.45
C ALA A 22 7.49 -5.50 -0.93
N LEU A 23 8.73 -5.85 -1.22
CA LEU A 23 9.16 -6.27 -2.56
C LEU A 23 9.42 -7.77 -2.64
N ASP A 24 9.88 -8.40 -1.57
CA ASP A 24 10.15 -9.82 -1.55
C ASP A 24 9.05 -10.60 -0.82
N LYS A 25 9.14 -11.94 -0.90
CA LYS A 25 8.14 -12.82 -0.30
C LYS A 25 8.00 -12.62 1.20
N LYS A 26 9.13 -12.48 1.90
CA LYS A 26 9.14 -12.35 3.36
C LYS A 26 8.52 -11.04 3.81
N SER A 27 8.90 -9.92 3.21
CA SER A 27 8.35 -8.61 3.57
C SER A 27 6.86 -8.53 3.26
N LYS A 28 6.41 -9.16 2.18
CA LYS A 28 4.98 -9.21 1.84
C LYS A 28 4.19 -10.05 2.85
N GLN A 29 4.77 -11.14 3.33
CA GLN A 29 4.13 -11.99 4.33
C GLN A 29 3.97 -11.27 5.66
N ILE A 30 4.99 -10.51 6.07
CA ILE A 30 4.97 -9.75 7.32
C ILE A 30 4.07 -8.51 7.21
N GLY A 31 4.18 -7.78 6.11
CA GLY A 31 3.40 -6.57 5.90
C GLY A 31 3.50 -5.63 7.11
N LEU A 32 2.36 -5.21 7.61
CA LEU A 32 2.26 -4.32 8.78
C LEU A 32 1.97 -5.09 10.08
N MET A 33 2.29 -6.38 10.13
CA MET A 33 2.11 -7.16 11.35
C MET A 33 2.86 -6.54 12.52
N ASN A 34 2.22 -6.51 13.69
CA ASN A 34 2.78 -6.04 14.95
C ASN A 34 3.17 -4.56 14.98
N VAL A 35 2.80 -3.79 13.97
CA VAL A 35 3.00 -2.35 13.97
C VAL A 35 1.91 -1.69 14.81
N LYS A 36 2.29 -1.08 15.92
CA LYS A 36 1.35 -0.43 16.85
C LYS A 36 0.99 0.97 16.38
N LYS A 37 1.93 1.67 15.77
CA LYS A 37 1.75 3.04 15.31
C LYS A 37 2.63 3.27 14.08
N ILE A 38 2.04 3.88 13.07
CA ILE A 38 2.79 4.26 11.88
C ILE A 38 3.45 5.60 12.11
N LYS A 39 4.79 5.65 11.97
CA LYS A 39 5.59 6.87 12.09
C LYS A 39 6.44 7.04 10.86
N ASP A 40 6.53 8.28 10.38
CA ASP A 40 7.40 8.66 9.26
C ASP A 40 7.04 8.04 7.91
N TYR A 41 5.88 7.40 7.84
CA TYR A 41 5.33 6.86 6.59
C TYR A 41 3.83 6.64 6.80
N ASP A 42 3.07 6.52 5.70
CA ASP A 42 1.61 6.44 5.77
C ASP A 42 1.04 5.09 5.33
N GLY A 43 1.86 4.08 5.24
CA GLY A 43 1.40 2.75 4.87
C GLY A 43 2.46 1.92 4.18
N MET A 44 2.02 0.91 3.43
CA MET A 44 2.93 -0.01 2.76
C MET A 44 2.41 -0.33 1.36
N LEU A 45 3.33 -0.34 0.39
CA LEU A 45 3.06 -0.73 -0.99
C LEU A 45 3.70 -2.09 -1.24
N PHE A 46 2.88 -3.07 -1.56
CA PHE A 46 3.30 -4.41 -1.95
C PHE A 46 3.38 -4.45 -3.46
N LEU A 47 4.54 -4.82 -4.01
CA LEU A 47 4.73 -4.89 -5.45
C LEU A 47 4.97 -6.34 -5.89
N TYR A 48 4.34 -6.72 -6.97
CA TYR A 48 4.45 -8.05 -7.56
C TYR A 48 5.14 -7.95 -8.92
N SER A 49 6.05 -8.89 -9.20
CA SER A 49 6.83 -8.88 -10.44
C SER A 49 5.97 -9.14 -11.68
N GLU A 50 4.85 -9.83 -11.51
CA GLU A 50 3.89 -10.11 -12.58
C GLU A 50 2.48 -9.93 -12.05
N PRO A 51 1.51 -9.59 -12.92
CA PRO A 51 0.11 -9.54 -12.48
C PRO A 51 -0.33 -10.89 -11.94
N ILE A 52 -0.91 -10.88 -10.75
CA ILE A 52 -1.30 -12.11 -10.04
C ILE A 52 -2.50 -11.83 -9.17
N LYS A 53 -3.33 -12.86 -8.95
CA LYS A 53 -4.39 -12.77 -7.94
C LYS A 53 -3.78 -12.88 -6.56
N VAL A 54 -4.18 -11.98 -5.68
CA VAL A 54 -3.59 -11.85 -4.35
C VAL A 54 -4.69 -11.94 -3.31
N SER A 55 -4.39 -12.64 -2.21
CA SER A 55 -5.22 -12.66 -1.02
C SER A 55 -4.40 -12.14 0.15
N ILE A 56 -5.00 -11.24 0.91
CA ILE A 56 -4.38 -10.59 2.06
C ILE A 56 -5.25 -10.86 3.28
N TRP A 57 -4.64 -11.09 4.43
CA TRP A 57 -5.36 -11.17 5.69
C TRP A 57 -4.77 -10.19 6.70
N MET A 58 -5.48 -10.00 7.79
CA MET A 58 -5.09 -9.07 8.85
C MET A 58 -4.53 -9.77 10.09
N GLN A 59 -4.03 -11.00 9.92
CA GLN A 59 -3.43 -11.74 11.04
C GLN A 59 -2.31 -10.91 11.66
N ASN A 60 -2.32 -10.80 12.98
CA ASN A 60 -1.32 -10.05 13.74
C ASN A 60 -1.20 -8.56 13.33
N THR A 61 -2.17 -8.03 12.63
CA THR A 61 -2.17 -6.63 12.20
C THR A 61 -3.10 -5.84 13.11
N ILE A 62 -2.53 -4.86 13.77
CA ILE A 62 -3.18 -4.09 14.85
C ILE A 62 -3.95 -2.90 14.28
N ILE A 63 -3.39 -2.25 13.27
CA ILE A 63 -3.94 -1.01 12.70
C ILE A 63 -5.05 -1.34 11.72
N PRO A 64 -6.25 -0.74 11.86
CA PRO A 64 -7.28 -0.87 10.83
C PRO A 64 -6.79 -0.25 9.52
N LEU A 65 -7.00 -0.92 8.41
CA LEU A 65 -6.44 -0.51 7.13
C LEU A 65 -7.51 -0.41 6.05
N ASP A 66 -7.26 0.50 5.11
CA ASP A 66 -7.84 0.41 3.76
C ASP A 66 -6.86 -0.41 2.92
N VAL A 67 -7.34 -1.50 2.34
CA VAL A 67 -6.55 -2.38 1.50
C VAL A 67 -6.95 -2.14 0.06
N ILE A 68 -6.03 -1.58 -0.71
CA ILE A 68 -6.30 -1.07 -2.06
C ILE A 68 -5.59 -1.95 -3.07
N PHE A 69 -6.37 -2.63 -3.92
CA PHE A 69 -5.84 -3.51 -4.96
C PHE A 69 -5.69 -2.74 -6.27
N ILE A 70 -4.51 -2.84 -6.87
CA ILE A 70 -4.14 -2.05 -8.07
C ILE A 70 -3.84 -3.02 -9.20
N ASP A 71 -4.57 -2.91 -10.30
CA ASP A 71 -4.47 -3.82 -11.44
C ASP A 71 -3.24 -3.55 -12.33
N LYS A 72 -3.09 -4.34 -13.37
CA LYS A 72 -1.94 -4.27 -14.28
C LYS A 72 -1.84 -2.95 -15.06
N ARG A 73 -2.94 -2.19 -15.10
CA ARG A 73 -2.96 -0.85 -15.71
C ARG A 73 -2.69 0.25 -14.70
N LYS A 74 -2.32 -0.13 -13.49
CA LYS A 74 -2.12 0.77 -12.36
C LYS A 74 -3.40 1.50 -11.93
N LYS A 75 -4.54 0.88 -12.19
CA LYS A 75 -5.83 1.41 -11.75
C LYS A 75 -6.35 0.64 -10.55
N ILE A 76 -7.02 1.34 -9.66
CA ILE A 76 -7.62 0.74 -8.48
C ILE A 76 -8.76 -0.17 -8.90
N SER A 77 -8.67 -1.46 -8.59
CA SER A 77 -9.71 -2.44 -8.89
C SER A 77 -10.67 -2.64 -7.73
N SER A 78 -10.19 -2.53 -6.49
CA SER A 78 -11.04 -2.60 -5.31
C SER A 78 -10.39 -1.95 -4.11
N ILE A 79 -11.21 -1.53 -3.16
CA ILE A 79 -10.80 -0.99 -1.87
C ILE A 79 -11.55 -1.79 -0.82
N GLN A 80 -10.83 -2.53 0.01
CA GLN A 80 -11.43 -3.41 1.00
C GLN A 80 -11.02 -3.00 2.40
N ASN A 81 -11.86 -3.37 3.36
CA ASN A 81 -11.71 -2.98 4.75
C ASN A 81 -10.88 -4.02 5.50
N GLY A 82 -9.70 -3.63 5.96
CA GLY A 82 -8.83 -4.49 6.76
C GLY A 82 -9.17 -4.36 8.24
N ILE A 83 -9.85 -5.37 8.78
CA ILE A 83 -10.26 -5.41 10.17
C ILE A 83 -9.12 -6.00 11.00
N PRO A 84 -8.67 -5.32 12.06
CA PRO A 84 -7.56 -5.82 12.89
C PRO A 84 -7.75 -7.25 13.35
N TYR A 85 -6.69 -8.05 13.26
CA TYR A 85 -6.63 -9.44 13.67
C TYR A 85 -7.52 -10.41 12.89
N SER A 86 -8.28 -9.95 11.92
CA SER A 86 -9.12 -10.84 11.12
C SER A 86 -8.27 -11.77 10.27
N THR A 87 -8.65 -13.05 10.24
CA THR A 87 -8.02 -14.05 9.37
C THR A 87 -8.81 -14.27 8.09
N LYS A 88 -9.89 -13.51 7.88
CA LYS A 88 -10.64 -13.54 6.64
C LYS A 88 -9.75 -13.07 5.50
N LEU A 89 -9.75 -13.80 4.39
CA LEU A 89 -8.97 -13.40 3.22
C LEU A 89 -9.68 -12.29 2.44
N LEU A 90 -8.94 -11.23 2.17
CA LEU A 90 -9.33 -10.15 1.29
C LEU A 90 -8.70 -10.43 -0.07
N SER A 91 -9.50 -10.76 -1.06
CA SER A 91 -9.01 -11.24 -2.35
C SER A 91 -9.18 -10.19 -3.44
N SER A 92 -8.23 -10.16 -4.36
CA SER A 92 -8.19 -9.16 -5.42
C SER A 92 -9.24 -9.36 -6.53
N SER A 93 -9.79 -10.55 -6.67
CA SER A 93 -10.70 -10.98 -7.73
C SER A 93 -10.15 -10.83 -9.16
N VAL A 94 -9.27 -9.89 -9.40
CA VAL A 94 -8.55 -9.71 -10.68
C VAL A 94 -7.05 -9.78 -10.41
N ASN A 95 -6.26 -9.94 -11.48
CA ASN A 95 -4.80 -9.86 -11.37
C ASN A 95 -4.38 -8.44 -11.01
N VAL A 96 -3.48 -8.33 -10.05
CA VAL A 96 -2.97 -7.05 -9.57
C VAL A 96 -1.45 -7.03 -9.65
N VAL A 97 -0.90 -5.84 -9.78
CA VAL A 97 0.55 -5.59 -9.75
C VAL A 97 0.98 -5.00 -8.41
N ALA A 98 0.04 -4.49 -7.63
CA ALA A 98 0.33 -3.88 -6.35
C ALA A 98 -0.86 -3.93 -5.41
N VAL A 99 -0.55 -3.86 -4.11
CA VAL A 99 -1.53 -3.61 -3.05
C VAL A 99 -1.00 -2.46 -2.22
N LEU A 100 -1.84 -1.46 -1.99
CA LEU A 100 -1.51 -0.33 -1.13
C LEU A 100 -2.33 -0.45 0.16
N GLU A 101 -1.65 -0.56 1.29
CA GLU A 101 -2.27 -0.57 2.62
C GLU A 101 -2.01 0.75 3.31
N ILE A 102 -3.07 1.45 3.65
CA ILE A 102 -3.02 2.73 4.37
C ILE A 102 -4.03 2.70 5.52
N PRO A 103 -3.85 3.53 6.55
CA PRO A 103 -4.79 3.55 7.67
C PRO A 103 -6.22 3.78 7.21
N ARG A 104 -7.15 3.11 7.89
CA ARG A 104 -8.58 3.23 7.59
C ARG A 104 -9.00 4.70 7.54
N GLY A 105 -9.76 5.06 6.52
CA GLY A 105 -10.23 6.41 6.29
C GLY A 105 -9.29 7.25 5.44
N CYS A 106 -8.07 6.78 5.25
CA CYS A 106 -7.06 7.48 4.46
C CYS A 106 -7.45 7.56 2.99
N SER A 107 -8.01 6.49 2.45
CA SER A 107 -8.48 6.48 1.06
C SER A 107 -9.52 7.58 0.81
N LYS A 108 -10.42 7.79 1.76
CA LYS A 108 -11.42 8.84 1.67
C LYS A 108 -10.78 10.23 1.72
N LYS A 109 -9.85 10.44 2.65
CA LYS A 109 -9.13 11.72 2.77
C LYS A 109 -8.33 12.04 1.51
N LEU A 110 -7.73 11.03 0.89
CA LEU A 110 -6.95 11.17 -0.35
C LEU A 110 -7.84 11.21 -1.60
N LYS A 111 -9.16 11.06 -1.43
CA LYS A 111 -10.13 11.03 -2.52
C LYS A 111 -9.85 9.90 -3.53
N ILE A 112 -9.34 8.79 -3.03
CA ILE A 112 -9.05 7.62 -3.84
C ILE A 112 -10.35 6.89 -4.17
N LYS A 113 -10.55 6.55 -5.44
CA LYS A 113 -11.75 5.86 -5.92
C LYS A 113 -11.37 4.71 -6.84
N ILE A 114 -12.23 3.70 -6.90
CA ILE A 114 -12.08 2.61 -7.87
C ILE A 114 -12.00 3.22 -9.27
N GLY A 115 -11.04 2.75 -10.07
CA GLY A 115 -10.78 3.25 -11.41
C GLY A 115 -9.72 4.34 -11.48
N ASP A 116 -9.34 4.94 -10.35
CA ASP A 116 -8.28 5.95 -10.32
C ASP A 116 -6.94 5.31 -10.66
N GLN A 117 -6.11 6.06 -11.38
CA GLN A 117 -4.75 5.64 -11.66
C GLN A 117 -3.83 6.01 -10.52
N ILE A 118 -3.01 5.05 -10.09
CA ILE A 118 -2.02 5.24 -9.05
C ILE A 118 -0.64 5.09 -9.66
N ASN A 119 0.23 6.03 -9.37
CA ASN A 119 1.62 5.98 -9.77
C ASN A 119 2.51 5.92 -8.54
N TRP A 120 3.69 5.33 -8.69
CA TRP A 120 4.66 5.28 -7.61
C TRP A 120 6.07 5.35 -8.14
N ILE A 121 6.97 5.89 -7.30
CA ILE A 121 8.40 5.94 -7.57
C ILE A 121 9.09 5.35 -6.37
N LEU A 122 9.94 4.34 -6.59
CA LEU A 122 10.70 3.71 -5.52
C LEU A 122 11.87 4.60 -5.14
N LYS A 123 12.08 4.80 -3.85
CA LYS A 123 13.13 5.66 -3.32
C LYS A 123 13.84 5.01 -2.16
N LYS A 124 15.15 5.20 -2.09
CA LYS A 124 15.92 4.89 -0.88
C LYS A 124 15.68 6.01 0.14
N LYS A 125 15.83 5.69 1.41
CA LYS A 125 15.63 6.66 2.49
C LYS A 125 16.41 7.96 2.26
N ARG A 126 17.66 7.86 1.81
CA ARG A 126 18.50 9.05 1.56
C ARG A 126 18.03 9.91 0.40
N GLU A 127 17.22 9.37 -0.50
CA GLU A 127 16.74 10.07 -1.69
C GLU A 127 15.48 10.90 -1.45
N ILE A 128 14.90 10.80 -0.25
CA ILE A 128 13.64 11.47 0.05
C ILE A 128 13.80 12.70 0.91
N LYS A 129 15.04 13.16 1.14
CA LYS A 129 15.30 14.43 1.81
C LYS A 129 14.82 15.57 0.90
N ASN A 130 14.28 16.60 1.51
CA ASN A 130 13.84 17.82 0.81
C ASN A 130 12.64 17.63 -0.13
N ILE A 131 11.91 16.54 0.01
CA ILE A 131 10.67 16.32 -0.74
C ILE A 131 9.50 16.72 0.15
N THR A 132 8.56 17.47 -0.42
CA THR A 132 7.30 17.75 0.27
C THR A 132 6.38 16.56 0.14
N TYR A 133 5.89 16.07 1.28
CA TYR A 133 5.02 14.91 1.32
C TYR A 133 3.57 15.29 1.54
N TYR A 134 2.69 14.44 1.03
CA TYR A 134 1.30 14.44 1.45
C TYR A 134 1.17 13.52 2.66
N TYR A 135 0.36 13.92 3.62
CA TYR A 135 0.11 13.12 4.83
C TYR A 135 -1.36 12.77 4.93
N CYS A 136 -1.60 11.60 5.40
CA CYS A 136 -2.91 11.15 5.76
C CYS A 136 -3.11 11.19 7.27
#